data_308dbdf07c199fdfeb085ce802e97f12
#
_entry.id   308dbdf07c199fdfeb085ce802e97f12
#
_cell.length_a   1.000
_cell.length_b   1.000
_cell.length_c   1.000
_cell.angle_alpha   90.00
_cell.angle_beta   90.00
_cell.angle_gamma   90.00
#
_symmetry.space_group_name_H-M   'P 1'
#
loop_
_entity.id
_entity.type
_entity.pdbx_description
1 polymer ?
#
loop_
_entity_poly.entity_id
_entity_poly.type
_entity_poly.pdbx_seq_one_letter_code
_entity_poly.pdbx_strand_id
1 'polypeptide(L)'
;VEMTDKGQAVHPRVGDTTYPDLFIQRCTQCKRCTEECPFGMYDEDEKGTPLPNPTRCRRCGICMGACPERIITFKNFSTHQIGTMVKAVEVPEEEDEKPRFLAFVCENDAYAAIDMAAKLRKQYSPHIRIIPLRCLGSMNIIWIADALSSGFDGILMLGCKYGDDYQCHYIKGSELANTRGTNVQETLQRLVLEKERVKLLEVAISDYDKIPDIINEFVEEVTGLGPNPYKGM
;
A
#
# COMPACT_ATOMS: atom_id res chain seq x y z
N VAL A 1 -22.66 -3.14 -10.87
CA VAL A 1 -22.29 -1.90 -11.59
C VAL A 1 -23.55 -1.09 -11.77
N GLU A 2 -23.62 0.06 -11.12
CA GLU A 2 -24.72 1.01 -11.32
C GLU A 2 -24.39 1.93 -12.49
N MET A 3 -25.40 2.25 -13.28
CA MET A 3 -25.27 3.21 -14.37
C MET A 3 -25.86 4.55 -13.92
N THR A 4 -25.16 5.64 -14.12
CA THR A 4 -25.71 6.98 -13.90
C THR A 4 -26.72 7.34 -15.01
N ASP A 5 -27.54 8.37 -14.77
CA ASP A 5 -28.47 8.92 -15.77
C ASP A 5 -27.80 9.37 -17.07
N LYS A 6 -26.48 9.56 -17.05
CA LYS A 6 -25.65 9.89 -18.21
C LYS A 6 -25.00 8.65 -18.87
N GLY A 7 -25.43 7.44 -18.49
CA GLY A 7 -24.87 6.20 -19.04
C GLY A 7 -23.44 5.87 -18.57
N GLN A 8 -22.97 6.51 -17.51
CA GLN A 8 -21.64 6.26 -16.96
C GLN A 8 -21.68 5.10 -15.97
N ALA A 9 -20.79 4.15 -16.14
CA ALA A 9 -20.65 3.05 -15.19
C ALA A 9 -20.05 3.56 -13.86
N VAL A 10 -20.76 3.32 -12.75
CA VAL A 10 -20.28 3.64 -11.42
C VAL A 10 -19.70 2.39 -10.76
N HIS A 11 -18.51 2.50 -10.24
CA HIS A 11 -17.88 1.40 -9.51
C HIS A 11 -18.66 1.14 -8.20
N PRO A 12 -18.82 -0.13 -7.75
CA PRO A 12 -19.59 -0.48 -6.54
C PRO A 12 -19.08 0.17 -5.23
N ARG A 13 -17.90 0.73 -5.19
CA ARG A 13 -17.43 1.56 -4.05
C ARG A 13 -17.96 3.00 -4.14
N VAL A 14 -19.26 3.12 -4.23
CA VAL A 14 -20.01 4.36 -4.54
C VAL A 14 -19.86 5.45 -3.47
N GLY A 15 -19.59 5.11 -2.22
CA GLY A 15 -19.33 6.12 -1.17
C GLY A 15 -18.14 7.03 -1.47
N ASP A 16 -17.30 6.63 -2.42
CA ASP A 16 -16.12 7.35 -2.87
C ASP A 16 -16.30 7.75 -4.33
N THR A 17 -17.16 8.73 -4.57
CA THR A 17 -17.52 9.20 -5.92
C THR A 17 -16.42 10.01 -6.60
N THR A 18 -15.32 10.24 -5.91
CA THR A 18 -14.27 11.13 -6.38
C THR A 18 -13.19 10.37 -7.16
N TYR A 19 -12.89 10.89 -8.33
CA TYR A 19 -11.63 10.70 -9.03
C TYR A 19 -10.50 11.41 -8.24
N PRO A 20 -9.23 11.15 -8.56
CA PRO A 20 -8.14 11.83 -7.89
C PRO A 20 -8.23 13.34 -8.06
N ASP A 21 -8.05 14.04 -6.96
CA ASP A 21 -7.82 15.48 -6.96
C ASP A 21 -6.32 15.76 -7.14
N LEU A 22 -6.00 16.71 -8.00
CA LEU A 22 -4.62 17.05 -8.35
C LEU A 22 -4.32 18.51 -8.01
N PHE A 23 -3.28 18.70 -7.20
CA PHE A 23 -2.76 20.05 -6.97
C PHE A 23 -1.82 20.45 -8.12
N ILE A 24 -2.42 20.82 -9.25
CA ILE A 24 -1.77 21.05 -10.56
C ILE A 24 -0.62 22.07 -10.50
N GLN A 25 -0.70 23.09 -9.63
CA GLN A 25 0.35 24.11 -9.47
C GLN A 25 1.73 23.52 -9.13
N ARG A 26 1.77 22.33 -8.56
CA ARG A 26 3.01 21.61 -8.20
C ARG A 26 3.33 20.47 -9.15
N CYS A 27 2.60 20.33 -10.25
CA CYS A 27 2.83 19.27 -11.22
C CYS A 27 4.12 19.54 -12.02
N THR A 28 5.04 18.58 -11.99
CA THR A 28 6.30 18.63 -12.76
C THR A 28 6.15 18.01 -14.16
N GLN A 29 4.96 17.60 -14.57
CA GLN A 29 4.66 17.00 -15.87
C GLN A 29 5.52 15.76 -16.20
N CYS A 30 5.89 15.02 -15.17
CA CYS A 30 6.76 13.82 -15.27
C CYS A 30 6.07 12.60 -15.91
N LYS A 31 4.78 12.66 -16.20
CA LYS A 31 3.92 11.65 -16.85
C LYS A 31 3.77 10.30 -16.14
N ARG A 32 4.46 10.05 -15.04
CA ARG A 32 4.39 8.76 -14.33
C ARG A 32 2.95 8.33 -13.96
N CYS A 33 2.10 9.26 -13.54
CA CYS A 33 0.70 8.96 -13.23
C CYS A 33 -0.10 8.49 -14.44
N THR A 34 0.22 9.00 -15.62
CA THR A 34 -0.41 8.62 -16.90
C THR A 34 0.10 7.25 -17.35
N GLU A 35 1.41 7.04 -17.33
CA GLU A 35 2.07 5.82 -17.80
C GLU A 35 1.77 4.59 -16.91
N GLU A 36 1.76 4.78 -15.59
CA GLU A 36 1.49 3.70 -14.64
C GLU A 36 -0.01 3.39 -14.50
N CYS A 37 -0.91 4.27 -14.96
CA CYS A 37 -2.34 4.01 -14.84
C CYS A 37 -2.80 2.90 -15.81
N PRO A 38 -3.21 1.71 -15.31
CA PRO A 38 -3.59 0.60 -16.19
C PRO A 38 -4.94 0.83 -16.90
N PHE A 39 -5.68 1.87 -16.50
CA PHE A 39 -7.02 2.17 -17.02
C PHE A 39 -7.05 3.38 -17.95
N GLY A 40 -5.88 3.96 -18.26
CA GLY A 40 -5.80 5.16 -19.11
C GLY A 40 -6.65 6.31 -18.58
N MET A 41 -6.64 6.51 -17.25
CA MET A 41 -7.52 7.47 -16.58
C MET A 41 -7.21 8.93 -16.93
N TYR A 42 -5.96 9.22 -17.29
CA TYR A 42 -5.52 10.58 -17.58
C TYR A 42 -5.49 10.84 -19.08
N ASP A 43 -6.14 11.93 -19.49
CA ASP A 43 -5.83 12.63 -20.73
C ASP A 43 -4.71 13.65 -20.45
N GLU A 44 -4.12 14.24 -21.47
CA GLU A 44 -3.06 15.25 -21.32
C GLU A 44 -3.46 16.51 -22.07
N ASP A 45 -3.14 17.68 -21.50
CA ASP A 45 -3.23 18.95 -22.22
C ASP A 45 -2.03 19.16 -23.17
N GLU A 46 -2.01 20.26 -23.90
CA GLU A 46 -0.93 20.61 -24.84
C GLU A 46 0.46 20.70 -24.16
N LYS A 47 0.49 20.90 -22.85
CA LYS A 47 1.72 20.98 -22.03
C LYS A 47 2.12 19.66 -21.40
N GLY A 48 1.33 18.60 -21.61
CA GLY A 48 1.53 17.29 -20.97
C GLY A 48 1.08 17.23 -19.50
N THR A 49 0.20 18.16 -19.09
CA THR A 49 -0.40 18.13 -17.76
C THR A 49 -1.50 17.08 -17.71
N PRO A 50 -1.54 16.21 -16.69
CA PRO A 50 -2.55 15.16 -16.60
C PRO A 50 -3.94 15.75 -16.30
N LEU A 51 -4.91 15.37 -17.11
CA LEU A 51 -6.32 15.72 -16.97
C LEU A 51 -7.12 14.48 -16.56
N PRO A 52 -7.64 14.41 -15.33
CA PRO A 52 -8.38 13.24 -14.86
C PRO A 52 -9.68 13.02 -15.63
N ASN A 53 -9.90 11.79 -16.11
CA ASN A 53 -11.17 11.34 -16.66
C ASN A 53 -11.88 10.40 -15.65
N PRO A 54 -12.92 10.91 -14.94
CA PRO A 54 -13.57 10.16 -13.86
C PRO A 54 -14.18 8.84 -14.28
N THR A 55 -14.61 8.73 -15.55
CA THR A 55 -15.31 7.53 -16.05
C THR A 55 -14.39 6.32 -16.18
N ARG A 56 -13.10 6.57 -16.40
CA ARG A 56 -12.06 5.52 -16.53
C ARG A 56 -11.42 5.16 -15.20
N CYS A 57 -11.59 5.98 -14.16
CA CYS A 57 -10.95 5.78 -12.86
C CYS A 57 -11.51 4.58 -12.11
N ARG A 58 -10.64 3.65 -11.68
CA ARG A 58 -10.98 2.52 -10.78
C ARG A 58 -10.58 2.77 -9.32
N ARG A 59 -10.07 3.94 -9.00
CA ARG A 59 -9.72 4.39 -7.64
C ARG A 59 -8.71 3.50 -6.91
N CYS A 60 -7.87 2.79 -7.65
CA CYS A 60 -6.85 1.92 -7.09
C CYS A 60 -5.75 2.67 -6.31
N GLY A 61 -5.51 3.95 -6.63
CA GLY A 61 -4.47 4.76 -6.00
C GLY A 61 -3.07 4.58 -6.59
N ILE A 62 -2.88 3.76 -7.63
CA ILE A 62 -1.57 3.53 -8.26
C ILE A 62 -0.89 4.85 -8.65
N CYS A 63 -1.65 5.79 -9.24
CA CYS A 63 -1.15 7.11 -9.64
C CYS A 63 -0.68 7.95 -8.43
N MET A 64 -1.27 7.76 -7.25
CA MET A 64 -0.84 8.42 -6.01
C MET A 64 0.56 7.94 -5.60
N GLY A 65 0.81 6.63 -5.68
CA GLY A 65 2.15 6.06 -5.44
C GLY A 65 3.17 6.40 -6.53
N ALA A 66 2.72 6.64 -7.77
CA ALA A 66 3.55 7.04 -8.89
C ALA A 66 4.06 8.50 -8.79
N CYS A 67 3.30 9.38 -8.14
CA CYS A 67 3.57 10.81 -8.14
C CYS A 67 4.71 11.19 -7.17
N PRO A 68 5.87 11.66 -7.66
CA PRO A 68 6.97 12.07 -6.78
C PRO A 68 6.63 13.33 -5.98
N GLU A 69 5.80 14.23 -6.53
CA GLU A 69 5.36 15.46 -5.88
C GLU A 69 4.20 15.23 -4.89
N ARG A 70 3.62 14.02 -4.85
CA ARG A 70 2.53 13.63 -3.93
C ARG A 70 1.30 14.56 -4.03
N ILE A 71 1.04 15.07 -5.22
CA ILE A 71 -0.05 16.00 -5.49
C ILE A 71 -1.39 15.32 -5.82
N ILE A 72 -1.39 13.99 -5.91
CA ILE A 72 -2.58 13.21 -6.25
C ILE A 72 -3.21 12.68 -4.97
N THR A 73 -4.46 13.01 -4.74
CA THR A 73 -5.22 12.60 -3.56
C THR A 73 -6.59 12.06 -3.97
N PHE A 74 -7.11 11.15 -3.16
CA PHE A 74 -8.50 10.71 -3.24
C PHE A 74 -9.22 11.07 -1.94
N LYS A 75 -10.52 11.27 -2.00
CA LYS A 75 -11.33 11.42 -0.79
C LYS A 75 -11.16 10.15 0.07
N ASN A 76 -10.79 10.34 1.32
CA ASN A 76 -10.56 9.27 2.29
C ASN A 76 -9.43 8.30 1.93
N PHE A 77 -8.54 8.67 1.00
CA PHE A 77 -7.36 7.88 0.66
C PHE A 77 -6.29 8.77 0.03
N SER A 78 -5.38 9.26 0.84
CA SER A 78 -4.28 10.13 0.38
C SER A 78 -2.95 9.71 0.99
N THR A 79 -1.85 10.12 0.36
CA THR A 79 -0.50 9.86 0.89
C THR A 79 -0.35 10.43 2.30
N HIS A 80 -0.87 11.64 2.55
CA HIS A 80 -0.84 12.27 3.85
C HIS A 80 -1.68 11.52 4.90
N GLN A 81 -2.89 11.08 4.52
CA GLN A 81 -3.77 10.36 5.44
C GLN A 81 -3.14 9.04 5.91
N ILE A 82 -2.60 8.24 4.97
CA ILE A 82 -1.92 6.99 5.32
C ILE A 82 -0.67 7.28 6.18
N GLY A 83 0.13 8.29 5.83
CA GLY A 83 1.28 8.70 6.64
C GLY A 83 0.88 9.15 8.06
N THR A 84 -0.25 9.85 8.20
CA THR A 84 -0.80 10.21 9.52
C THR A 84 -1.26 8.98 10.30
N MET A 85 -1.89 8.00 9.63
CA MET A 85 -2.26 6.74 10.29
C MET A 85 -1.03 5.99 10.81
N VAL A 86 0.06 5.96 10.04
CA VAL A 86 1.34 5.37 10.48
C VAL A 86 1.87 6.08 11.73
N LYS A 87 1.94 7.40 11.70
CA LYS A 87 2.46 8.23 12.81
C LYS A 87 1.57 8.25 14.05
N ALA A 88 0.28 7.98 13.89
CA ALA A 88 -0.66 7.90 15.00
C ALA A 88 -0.56 6.59 15.80
N VAL A 89 0.17 5.61 15.28
CA VAL A 89 0.46 4.38 16.03
C VAL A 89 1.63 4.67 16.96
N GLU A 90 1.37 4.69 18.25
CA GLU A 90 2.41 4.77 19.27
C GLU A 90 3.14 3.44 19.35
N VAL A 91 4.43 3.46 19.03
CA VAL A 91 5.30 2.29 19.12
C VAL A 91 5.99 2.33 20.48
N PRO A 92 5.73 1.37 21.37
CA PRO A 92 6.31 1.37 22.72
C PRO A 92 7.82 1.09 22.67
N GLU A 93 8.54 1.62 23.66
CA GLU A 93 9.98 1.39 23.81
C GLU A 93 10.28 -0.04 24.31
N GLU A 94 9.43 -0.56 25.18
CA GLU A 94 9.56 -1.90 25.74
C GLU A 94 9.32 -2.99 24.69
N GLU A 95 10.16 -4.02 24.68
CA GLU A 95 10.07 -5.09 23.68
C GLU A 95 8.83 -5.99 23.85
N ASP A 96 8.33 -6.12 25.08
CA ASP A 96 7.16 -6.93 25.39
C ASP A 96 5.84 -6.23 25.09
N GLU A 97 5.86 -4.94 24.83
CA GLU A 97 4.68 -4.13 24.53
C GLU A 97 4.32 -4.14 23.03
N LYS A 98 3.09 -3.74 22.72
CA LYS A 98 2.49 -3.79 21.38
C LYS A 98 2.03 -2.41 20.94
N PRO A 99 2.05 -2.10 19.66
CA PRO A 99 2.54 -2.89 18.52
C PRO A 99 4.04 -2.68 18.25
N ARG A 100 4.66 -3.63 17.55
CA ARG A 100 6.07 -3.55 17.13
C ARG A 100 6.24 -3.59 15.61
N PHE A 101 5.23 -4.09 14.91
CA PHE A 101 5.28 -4.33 13.46
C PHE A 101 4.11 -3.65 12.77
N LEU A 102 4.32 -3.27 11.52
CA LEU A 102 3.31 -2.70 10.65
C LEU A 102 3.11 -3.58 9.42
N ALA A 103 1.86 -3.79 9.01
CA ALA A 103 1.55 -4.43 7.75
C ALA A 103 0.74 -3.52 6.83
N PHE A 104 1.22 -3.30 5.61
CA PHE A 104 0.43 -2.76 4.52
C PHE A 104 -0.16 -3.90 3.71
N VAL A 105 -1.46 -3.98 3.62
CA VAL A 105 -2.14 -5.10 2.97
C VAL A 105 -3.06 -4.63 1.84
N CYS A 106 -3.06 -5.34 0.72
CA CYS A 106 -3.99 -5.08 -0.36
C CYS A 106 -5.43 -5.44 0.07
N GLU A 107 -6.38 -4.54 -0.12
CA GLU A 107 -7.80 -4.77 0.22
C GLU A 107 -8.44 -5.92 -0.58
N ASN A 108 -7.93 -6.23 -1.77
CA ASN A 108 -8.60 -7.20 -2.65
C ASN A 108 -8.32 -8.65 -2.25
N ASP A 109 -7.06 -9.03 -2.05
CA ASP A 109 -6.68 -10.41 -1.72
C ASP A 109 -6.21 -10.56 -0.27
N ALA A 110 -5.15 -9.84 0.09
CA ALA A 110 -4.50 -10.05 1.38
C ALA A 110 -5.41 -9.74 2.57
N TYR A 111 -6.11 -8.60 2.55
CA TYR A 111 -7.02 -8.24 3.64
C TYR A 111 -8.21 -9.19 3.72
N ALA A 112 -8.78 -9.57 2.56
CA ALA A 112 -9.87 -10.54 2.51
C ALA A 112 -9.43 -11.93 3.02
N ALA A 113 -8.19 -12.34 2.71
CA ALA A 113 -7.65 -13.60 3.21
C ALA A 113 -7.40 -13.57 4.73
N ILE A 114 -6.95 -12.44 5.30
CA ILE A 114 -6.84 -12.25 6.75
C ILE A 114 -8.22 -12.37 7.42
N ASP A 115 -9.24 -11.74 6.85
CA ASP A 115 -10.61 -11.81 7.36
C ASP A 115 -11.18 -13.24 7.30
N MET A 116 -10.90 -13.97 6.23
CA MET A 116 -11.25 -15.39 6.14
C MET A 116 -10.52 -16.26 7.15
N ALA A 117 -9.23 -16.01 7.41
CA ALA A 117 -8.45 -16.72 8.45
C ALA A 117 -9.05 -16.49 9.83
N ALA A 118 -9.49 -15.26 10.13
CA ALA A 118 -10.19 -14.93 11.38
C ALA A 118 -11.49 -15.72 11.55
N LYS A 119 -12.26 -15.93 10.48
CA LYS A 119 -13.46 -16.78 10.45
C LYS A 119 -13.17 -18.23 10.86
N LEU A 120 -11.98 -18.74 10.52
CA LEU A 120 -11.50 -20.06 10.95
C LEU A 120 -10.85 -20.05 12.34
N ARG A 121 -10.90 -18.93 13.05
CA ARG A 121 -10.28 -18.73 14.38
C ARG A 121 -8.77 -18.96 14.38
N LYS A 122 -8.11 -18.79 13.24
CA LYS A 122 -6.65 -18.79 13.16
C LYS A 122 -6.11 -17.48 13.71
N GLN A 123 -5.03 -17.56 14.46
CA GLN A 123 -4.42 -16.42 15.15
C GLN A 123 -3.05 -16.10 14.56
N TYR A 124 -2.75 -14.83 14.49
CA TYR A 124 -1.43 -14.30 14.17
C TYR A 124 -0.95 -13.37 15.29
N SER A 125 0.31 -13.00 15.26
CA SER A 125 0.96 -12.19 16.29
C SER A 125 0.19 -10.90 16.59
N PRO A 126 -0.12 -10.61 17.86
CA PRO A 126 -0.77 -9.35 18.25
C PRO A 126 0.16 -8.14 18.19
N HIS A 127 1.46 -8.33 17.93
CA HIS A 127 2.44 -7.25 17.81
C HIS A 127 2.38 -6.50 16.47
N ILE A 128 1.53 -6.94 15.51
CA ILE A 128 1.40 -6.32 14.20
C ILE A 128 0.14 -5.44 14.11
N ARG A 129 0.27 -4.26 13.49
CA ARG A 129 -0.84 -3.40 13.07
C ARG A 129 -1.03 -3.47 11.57
N ILE A 130 -2.28 -3.55 11.14
CA ILE A 130 -2.64 -3.69 9.73
C ILE A 130 -3.22 -2.38 9.23
N ILE A 131 -2.65 -1.85 8.15
CA ILE A 131 -3.20 -0.72 7.38
C ILE A 131 -3.57 -1.23 5.99
N PRO A 132 -4.88 -1.31 5.68
CA PRO A 132 -5.31 -1.73 4.35
C PRO A 132 -5.07 -0.62 3.32
N LEU A 133 -4.58 -1.02 2.16
CA LEU A 133 -4.42 -0.17 0.98
C LEU A 133 -5.33 -0.69 -0.13
N ARG A 134 -5.97 0.20 -0.88
CA ARG A 134 -6.82 -0.18 -2.02
C ARG A 134 -6.09 -1.08 -3.02
N CYS A 135 -4.82 -0.77 -3.25
CA CYS A 135 -3.89 -1.58 -4.03
C CYS A 135 -2.48 -1.36 -3.46
N LEU A 136 -1.73 -2.42 -3.30
CA LEU A 136 -0.34 -2.29 -2.83
C LEU A 136 0.54 -1.52 -3.84
N GLY A 137 0.16 -1.53 -5.12
CA GLY A 137 0.75 -0.65 -6.14
C GLY A 137 0.56 0.85 -5.88
N SER A 138 -0.25 1.28 -4.91
CA SER A 138 -0.34 2.67 -4.46
C SER A 138 0.72 3.04 -3.41
N MET A 139 1.52 2.08 -2.96
CA MET A 139 2.51 2.27 -1.91
C MET A 139 3.45 3.42 -2.23
N ASN A 140 3.71 4.24 -1.21
CA ASN A 140 4.69 5.31 -1.27
C ASN A 140 5.82 5.02 -0.29
N ILE A 141 7.06 5.14 -0.76
CA ILE A 141 8.27 4.84 0.03
C ILE A 141 8.33 5.65 1.34
N ILE A 142 7.72 6.83 1.37
CA ILE A 142 7.71 7.68 2.55
C ILE A 142 6.96 7.03 3.73
N TRP A 143 5.95 6.22 3.47
CA TRP A 143 5.22 5.52 4.55
C TRP A 143 6.11 4.51 5.25
N ILE A 144 7.00 3.86 4.49
CA ILE A 144 7.97 2.90 5.02
C ILE A 144 9.05 3.63 5.81
N ALA A 145 9.60 4.70 5.22
CA ALA A 145 10.59 5.52 5.90
C ALA A 145 10.04 6.14 7.20
N ASP A 146 8.82 6.70 7.16
CA ASP A 146 8.14 7.26 8.33
C ASP A 146 7.92 6.18 9.41
N ALA A 147 7.46 4.97 9.03
CA ALA A 147 7.23 3.89 9.98
C ALA A 147 8.52 3.43 10.66
N LEU A 148 9.59 3.21 9.89
CA LEU A 148 10.88 2.81 10.46
C LEU A 148 11.47 3.90 11.36
N SER A 149 11.36 5.17 10.94
CA SER A 149 11.79 6.31 11.77
C SER A 149 10.95 6.51 13.03
N SER A 150 9.70 6.02 13.03
CA SER A 150 8.83 6.02 14.22
C SER A 150 9.08 4.82 15.15
N GLY A 151 10.09 4.00 14.88
CA GLY A 151 10.51 2.92 15.76
C GLY A 151 9.86 1.55 15.51
N PHE A 152 9.08 1.38 14.43
CA PHE A 152 8.62 0.04 14.06
C PHE A 152 9.80 -0.88 13.78
N ASP A 153 9.79 -2.09 14.34
CA ASP A 153 10.85 -3.06 14.15
C ASP A 153 10.86 -3.67 12.75
N GLY A 154 9.68 -3.81 12.15
CA GLY A 154 9.56 -4.31 10.78
C GLY A 154 8.25 -3.95 10.09
N ILE A 155 8.28 -4.02 8.76
CA ILE A 155 7.16 -3.70 7.88
C ILE A 155 6.90 -4.86 6.93
N LEU A 156 5.71 -5.42 7.00
CA LEU A 156 5.25 -6.46 6.08
C LEU A 156 4.34 -5.85 5.02
N MET A 157 4.59 -6.18 3.76
CA MET A 157 3.74 -5.80 2.64
C MET A 157 3.13 -7.04 2.03
N LEU A 158 1.80 -7.17 2.06
CA LEU A 158 1.06 -8.29 1.48
C LEU A 158 0.26 -7.81 0.28
N GLY A 159 0.68 -8.22 -0.91
CA GLY A 159 0.06 -7.88 -2.19
C GLY A 159 -0.65 -9.04 -2.85
N CYS A 160 -1.41 -8.76 -3.91
CA CYS A 160 -1.95 -9.81 -4.79
C CYS A 160 -0.80 -10.49 -5.53
N LYS A 161 -0.97 -11.77 -5.84
CA LYS A 161 -0.02 -12.51 -6.68
C LYS A 161 0.17 -11.85 -8.05
N TYR A 162 1.34 -12.05 -8.61
CA TYR A 162 1.71 -11.65 -9.96
C TYR A 162 2.22 -12.87 -10.73
N GLY A 163 1.72 -13.09 -11.95
CA GLY A 163 2.11 -14.21 -12.79
C GLY A 163 1.04 -14.59 -13.82
N ASP A 164 1.33 -15.60 -14.63
CA ASP A 164 0.50 -15.99 -15.76
C ASP A 164 -0.86 -16.57 -15.32
N ASP A 165 -0.89 -17.28 -14.19
CA ASP A 165 -2.08 -17.97 -13.68
C ASP A 165 -2.92 -17.12 -12.70
N TYR A 166 -2.45 -15.92 -12.36
CA TYR A 166 -3.12 -15.04 -11.42
C TYR A 166 -2.96 -13.59 -11.81
N GLN A 167 -4.07 -12.87 -11.87
CA GLN A 167 -4.07 -11.49 -12.28
C GLN A 167 -4.58 -10.58 -11.16
N CYS A 168 -3.77 -9.59 -10.80
CA CYS A 168 -4.16 -8.53 -9.87
C CYS A 168 -5.46 -7.83 -10.35
N HIS A 169 -6.39 -7.54 -9.42
CA HIS A 169 -7.65 -6.82 -9.71
C HIS A 169 -7.44 -5.50 -10.45
N TYR A 170 -6.28 -4.88 -10.30
CA TYR A 170 -5.90 -3.66 -10.98
C TYR A 170 -4.77 -3.86 -12.00
N ILE A 171 -4.68 -5.05 -12.58
CA ILE A 171 -3.80 -5.45 -13.68
C ILE A 171 -2.31 -5.29 -13.32
N LYS A 172 -1.82 -4.04 -13.25
CA LYS A 172 -0.41 -3.70 -12.96
C LYS A 172 -0.08 -3.52 -11.47
N GLY A 173 -1.06 -3.71 -10.57
CA GLY A 173 -0.88 -3.38 -9.16
C GLY A 173 0.24 -4.15 -8.47
N SER A 174 0.32 -5.46 -8.70
CA SER A 174 1.35 -6.34 -8.13
C SER A 174 2.72 -6.09 -8.74
N GLU A 175 2.81 -5.95 -10.06
CA GLU A 175 4.04 -5.58 -10.78
C GLU A 175 4.65 -4.27 -10.24
N LEU A 176 3.82 -3.24 -10.11
CA LEU A 176 4.25 -1.94 -9.59
C LEU A 176 4.61 -2.00 -8.09
N ALA A 177 3.94 -2.86 -7.32
CA ALA A 177 4.32 -3.09 -5.93
C ALA A 177 5.71 -3.71 -5.83
N ASN A 178 6.02 -4.70 -6.66
CA ASN A 178 7.35 -5.32 -6.73
C ASN A 178 8.43 -4.30 -7.15
N THR A 179 8.16 -3.52 -8.20
CA THR A 179 9.08 -2.46 -8.65
C THR A 179 9.36 -1.44 -7.54
N ARG A 180 8.32 -1.02 -6.80
CA ARG A 180 8.48 -0.11 -5.66
C ARG A 180 9.19 -0.77 -4.49
N GLY A 181 8.94 -2.06 -4.25
CA GLY A 181 9.65 -2.85 -3.25
C GLY A 181 11.17 -2.87 -3.47
N THR A 182 11.63 -2.94 -4.71
CA THR A 182 13.06 -2.85 -5.03
C THR A 182 13.64 -1.50 -4.59
N ASN A 183 12.93 -0.40 -4.82
CA ASN A 183 13.37 0.94 -4.39
C ASN A 183 13.40 1.09 -2.86
N VAL A 184 12.60 0.32 -2.14
CA VAL A 184 12.61 0.27 -0.66
C VAL A 184 13.94 -0.27 -0.16
N GLN A 185 14.48 -1.31 -0.79
CA GLN A 185 15.76 -1.91 -0.39
C GLN A 185 16.92 -0.90 -0.46
N GLU A 186 16.93 -0.03 -1.47
CA GLU A 186 17.92 1.06 -1.56
C GLU A 186 17.76 2.07 -0.40
N THR A 187 16.54 2.32 0.02
CA THR A 187 16.27 3.23 1.15
C THR A 187 16.73 2.63 2.48
N LEU A 188 16.50 1.33 2.70
CA LEU A 188 16.99 0.63 3.89
C LEU A 188 18.52 0.70 3.99
N GLN A 189 19.22 0.51 2.88
CA GLN A 189 20.67 0.65 2.84
C GLN A 189 21.14 2.05 3.26
N ARG A 190 20.42 3.11 2.83
CA ARG A 190 20.70 4.49 3.25
C ARG A 190 20.44 4.74 4.73
N LEU A 191 19.45 4.06 5.31
CA LEU A 191 19.12 4.11 6.73
C LEU A 191 19.99 3.18 7.59
N VAL A 192 20.89 2.41 6.98
CA VAL A 192 21.73 1.43 7.66
C VAL A 192 20.87 0.42 8.45
N LEU A 193 19.76 0.00 7.87
CA LEU A 193 18.86 -0.99 8.42
C LEU A 193 18.95 -2.31 7.64
N GLU A 194 18.69 -3.41 8.33
CA GLU A 194 18.66 -4.73 7.75
C GLU A 194 17.51 -4.86 6.74
N LYS A 195 17.80 -5.47 5.60
CA LYS A 195 16.84 -5.63 4.50
C LYS A 195 15.65 -6.51 4.88
N GLU A 196 15.82 -7.40 5.82
CA GLU A 196 14.81 -8.33 6.34
C GLU A 196 13.71 -7.60 7.11
N ARG A 197 13.96 -6.38 7.59
CA ARG A 197 12.95 -5.57 8.30
C ARG A 197 11.79 -5.13 7.40
N VAL A 198 11.97 -5.15 6.08
CA VAL A 198 10.88 -4.83 5.14
C VAL A 198 10.75 -5.96 4.13
N LYS A 199 9.62 -6.65 4.18
CA LYS A 199 9.34 -7.80 3.33
C LYS A 199 8.08 -7.57 2.50
N LEU A 200 8.16 -7.85 1.21
CA LEU A 200 7.01 -7.87 0.31
C LEU A 200 6.73 -9.32 -0.07
N LEU A 201 5.50 -9.76 0.20
CA LEU A 201 5.02 -11.09 -0.13
C LEU A 201 3.73 -11.01 -0.93
N GLU A 202 3.55 -11.96 -1.82
CA GLU A 202 2.38 -12.08 -2.68
C GLU A 202 1.50 -13.22 -2.19
N VAL A 203 0.21 -12.91 -2.03
CA VAL A 203 -0.79 -13.85 -1.54
C VAL A 203 -2.05 -13.79 -2.39
N ALA A 204 -2.74 -14.91 -2.51
CA ALA A 204 -4.09 -14.97 -3.05
C ALA A 204 -5.11 -15.06 -1.91
N ILE A 205 -6.35 -14.74 -2.17
CA ILE A 205 -7.44 -14.93 -1.21
C ILE A 205 -7.57 -16.40 -0.77
N SER A 206 -7.21 -17.34 -1.64
CA SER A 206 -7.19 -18.78 -1.35
C SER A 206 -6.11 -19.19 -0.34
N ASP A 207 -5.11 -18.34 -0.09
CA ASP A 207 -4.03 -18.63 0.87
C ASP A 207 -4.41 -18.25 2.31
N TYR A 208 -5.71 -18.01 2.59
CA TYR A 208 -6.23 -17.57 3.90
C TYR A 208 -5.80 -18.47 5.06
N ASP A 209 -5.58 -19.75 4.81
CA ASP A 209 -5.12 -20.72 5.82
C ASP A 209 -3.63 -20.57 6.17
N LYS A 210 -2.83 -19.99 5.29
CA LYS A 210 -1.38 -19.79 5.45
C LYS A 210 -1.03 -18.37 5.94
N ILE A 211 -1.91 -17.40 5.76
CA ILE A 211 -1.63 -15.99 6.10
C ILE A 211 -1.17 -15.80 7.55
N PRO A 212 -1.81 -16.42 8.57
CA PRO A 212 -1.34 -16.30 9.94
C PRO A 212 0.09 -16.80 10.14
N ASP A 213 0.44 -17.91 9.49
CA ASP A 213 1.79 -18.47 9.56
C ASP A 213 2.80 -17.54 8.90
N ILE A 214 2.48 -16.99 7.72
CA ILE A 214 3.29 -15.98 7.02
C ILE A 214 3.56 -14.75 7.90
N ILE A 215 2.55 -14.27 8.61
CA ILE A 215 2.69 -13.13 9.52
C ILE A 215 3.58 -13.50 10.71
N ASN A 216 3.38 -14.67 11.30
CA ASN A 216 4.15 -15.13 12.44
C ASN A 216 5.61 -15.35 12.07
N GLU A 217 5.90 -16.00 10.95
CA GLU A 217 7.26 -16.20 10.45
C GLU A 217 8.00 -14.85 10.26
N PHE A 218 7.32 -13.85 9.69
CA PHE A 218 7.90 -12.52 9.55
C PHE A 218 8.21 -11.88 10.91
N VAL A 219 7.28 -11.97 11.87
CA VAL A 219 7.46 -11.42 13.20
C VAL A 219 8.63 -12.10 13.92
N GLU A 220 8.74 -13.43 13.82
CA GLU A 220 9.85 -14.20 14.42
C GLU A 220 11.20 -13.84 13.77
N GLU A 221 11.25 -13.78 12.44
CA GLU A 221 12.45 -13.41 11.68
C GLU A 221 12.99 -12.04 12.11
N VAL A 222 12.13 -11.02 12.15
CA VAL A 222 12.57 -9.67 12.51
C VAL A 222 12.84 -9.53 14.02
N THR A 223 12.11 -10.25 14.87
CA THR A 223 12.41 -10.28 16.30
C THR A 223 13.82 -10.85 16.57
N GLY A 224 14.25 -11.82 15.77
CA GLY A 224 15.60 -12.37 15.84
C GLY A 224 16.72 -11.37 15.47
N LEU A 225 16.41 -10.29 14.75
CA LEU A 225 17.36 -9.21 14.44
C LEU A 225 17.53 -8.20 15.59
N GLY A 226 16.62 -8.24 16.56
CA GLY A 226 16.55 -7.26 17.64
C GLY A 226 15.75 -6.01 17.30
N PRO A 227 15.59 -5.08 18.25
CA PRO A 227 14.80 -3.87 18.08
C PRO A 227 15.36 -2.93 17.00
N ASN A 228 14.47 -2.09 16.46
CA ASN A 228 14.88 -1.05 15.51
C ASN A 228 15.79 -0.04 16.20
N PRO A 229 16.98 0.29 15.63
CA PRO A 229 17.90 1.26 16.22
C PRO A 229 17.31 2.67 16.39
N TYR A 230 16.25 3.02 15.66
CA TYR A 230 15.56 4.32 15.78
C TYR A 230 14.45 4.33 16.86
N LYS A 231 14.25 3.24 17.57
CA LYS A 231 13.24 3.13 18.62
C LYS A 231 13.63 4.02 19.81
N GLY A 232 12.70 4.86 20.28
CA GLY A 232 12.95 5.77 21.39
C GLY A 232 13.76 7.03 21.05
N MET A 233 13.93 7.36 19.76
CA MET A 233 14.61 8.60 19.31
C MET A 233 13.64 9.73 19.04
#